data_7dc57a093ebbcf7a9fb45a2e8c7e5ae1
#
_entry.id   7dc57a093ebbcf7a9fb45a2e8c7e5ae1
#
_cell.length_a   1.000
_cell.length_b   1.000
_cell.length_c   1.000
_cell.angle_alpha   90.00
_cell.angle_beta   90.00
_cell.angle_gamma   90.00
#
_symmetry.space_group_name_H-M   'P 1'
#
loop_
_entity.id
_entity.type
_entity.pdbx_description
1 polymer ?
#
loop_
_entity_poly.entity_id
_entity_poly.type
_entity_poly.pdbx_seq_one_letter_code
_entity_poly.pdbx_strand_id
1 'polypeptide(L)'
;QGTFGKNPYKNKQTWDQQPVHWGYFLGFNTYNFKINYDERYEKLHDSEEIAVKSNTGFNVGLVGNLRLSEYLDLRFEPGLYYGKRELFYPHLAGSSNANKTKVVNSTYIQFPLLLKFSALRTGNIRPYLLAGVSESLNLSSNEDSKDDNYGGKFRMKKWTANYELGLGLDLYFEHFKFSPSIRGVFGLEDELIRDRNS
;
A
#
# COMPACT_ATOMS: atom_id res chain seq x y z
N GLN A 1 17.16 33.77 -3.58
CA GLN A 1 17.40 33.59 -2.13
C GLN A 1 17.27 32.13 -1.80
N GLY A 2 18.37 31.50 -1.31
CA GLY A 2 18.45 30.06 -1.15
C GLY A 2 17.62 29.53 0.02
N THR A 3 17.16 28.31 -0.11
CA THR A 3 16.34 27.57 0.89
C THR A 3 17.06 27.41 2.24
N PHE A 4 18.38 27.54 2.28
CA PHE A 4 19.25 27.33 3.45
C PHE A 4 19.97 28.61 3.92
N GLY A 5 19.49 29.78 3.57
CA GLY A 5 20.05 31.05 4.05
C GLY A 5 19.71 31.33 5.52
N LYS A 6 20.45 32.29 6.14
CA LYS A 6 20.31 32.69 7.55
C LYS A 6 18.88 33.15 7.92
N ASN A 7 18.07 33.64 6.94
CA ASN A 7 16.64 33.97 7.04
C ASN A 7 15.94 33.49 5.76
N PRO A 8 15.65 32.20 5.62
CA PRO A 8 14.99 31.68 4.42
C PRO A 8 13.55 32.23 4.33
N TYR A 9 13.17 32.72 3.14
CA TYR A 9 11.81 33.09 2.85
C TYR A 9 10.89 31.87 3.02
N LYS A 10 9.85 31.98 3.86
CA LYS A 10 8.89 30.92 4.13
C LYS A 10 7.66 31.11 3.26
N ASN A 11 7.43 30.20 2.34
CA ASN A 11 6.19 30.14 1.56
C ASN A 11 5.04 29.67 2.45
N LYS A 12 3.80 30.11 2.19
CA LYS A 12 2.59 29.64 2.91
C LYS A 12 2.75 29.65 4.43
N GLN A 13 3.10 30.79 5.01
CA GLN A 13 3.38 30.93 6.45
C GLN A 13 2.20 30.53 7.35
N THR A 14 0.97 30.79 6.90
CA THR A 14 -0.27 30.48 7.63
C THR A 14 -0.81 29.08 7.36
N TRP A 15 -0.24 28.37 6.39
CA TRP A 15 -0.72 27.04 6.00
C TRP A 15 -0.73 26.05 7.18
N ASP A 16 0.37 25.99 7.90
CA ASP A 16 0.51 25.08 9.03
C ASP A 16 -0.38 25.43 10.23
N GLN A 17 -1.05 26.59 10.21
CA GLN A 17 -1.99 27.02 11.25
C GLN A 17 -3.43 26.62 10.96
N GLN A 18 -3.75 26.27 9.72
CA GLN A 18 -5.09 25.85 9.34
C GLN A 18 -5.42 24.49 9.96
N PRO A 19 -6.64 24.30 10.49
CA PRO A 19 -7.02 23.06 11.15
C PRO A 19 -7.21 21.88 10.18
N VAL A 20 -7.64 22.15 8.95
CA VAL A 20 -7.96 21.11 7.96
C VAL A 20 -7.31 21.44 6.62
N HIS A 21 -6.74 20.43 6.00
CA HIS A 21 -6.18 20.51 4.64
C HIS A 21 -6.73 19.37 3.80
N TRP A 22 -6.96 19.65 2.53
CA TRP A 22 -7.37 18.68 1.54
C TRP A 22 -6.38 18.61 0.41
N GLY A 23 -6.26 17.47 -0.19
CA GLY A 23 -5.41 17.22 -1.33
C GLY A 23 -5.76 15.93 -2.03
N TYR A 24 -4.93 15.58 -2.99
CA TYR A 24 -4.97 14.30 -3.69
C TYR A 24 -3.57 13.72 -3.72
N PHE A 25 -3.50 12.41 -3.86
CA PHE A 25 -2.23 11.73 -4.04
C PHE A 25 -2.24 10.87 -5.27
N LEU A 26 -1.07 10.71 -5.84
CA LEU A 26 -0.73 9.77 -6.88
C LEU A 26 0.52 9.03 -6.43
N GLY A 27 0.57 7.73 -6.68
CA GLY A 27 1.73 6.95 -6.27
C GLY A 27 1.89 5.67 -7.07
N PHE A 28 3.01 5.01 -6.82
CA PHE A 28 3.29 3.67 -7.31
C PHE A 28 3.32 2.73 -6.12
N ASN A 29 2.82 1.52 -6.33
CA ASN A 29 2.83 0.47 -5.31
C ASN A 29 3.45 -0.81 -5.87
N THR A 30 4.02 -1.59 -4.97
CA THR A 30 4.51 -2.94 -5.27
C THR A 30 4.03 -3.84 -4.14
N TYR A 31 3.17 -4.79 -4.47
CA TYR A 31 2.67 -5.78 -3.51
C TYR A 31 3.45 -7.08 -3.68
N ASN A 32 3.94 -7.62 -2.56
CA ASN A 32 4.57 -8.92 -2.53
C ASN A 32 3.76 -9.86 -1.63
N PHE A 33 3.55 -11.10 -2.04
CA PHE A 33 2.98 -12.14 -1.18
C PHE A 33 4.10 -12.93 -0.53
N LYS A 34 4.02 -13.08 0.78
CA LYS A 34 4.79 -14.09 1.48
C LYS A 34 3.91 -15.35 1.57
N ILE A 35 4.21 -16.35 0.75
CA ILE A 35 3.55 -17.66 0.80
C ILE A 35 4.24 -18.45 1.91
N ASN A 36 3.54 -18.75 3.00
CA ASN A 36 4.01 -19.69 4.00
C ASN A 36 3.53 -21.07 3.57
N TYR A 37 4.47 -21.92 3.18
CA TYR A 37 4.20 -23.33 2.85
C TYR A 37 3.98 -24.13 4.15
N ASP A 38 3.11 -25.14 4.11
CA ASP A 38 2.98 -26.10 5.21
C ASP A 38 4.24 -27.00 5.23
N GLU A 39 4.73 -27.36 6.41
CA GLU A 39 5.92 -28.23 6.60
C GLU A 39 5.82 -29.57 5.84
N ARG A 40 4.61 -30.04 5.55
CA ARG A 40 4.38 -31.22 4.73
C ARG A 40 4.69 -31.00 3.26
N TYR A 41 4.45 -29.79 2.76
CA TYR A 41 4.70 -29.44 1.36
C TYR A 41 6.18 -29.27 1.10
N GLU A 42 6.92 -28.66 2.01
CA GLU A 42 8.39 -28.54 1.94
C GLU A 42 9.11 -29.90 1.87
N LYS A 43 8.63 -30.91 2.62
CA LYS A 43 9.22 -32.25 2.65
C LYS A 43 8.97 -33.06 1.38
N LEU A 44 7.95 -32.75 0.61
CA LEU A 44 7.55 -33.50 -0.59
C LEU A 44 8.08 -32.87 -1.89
N HIS A 45 8.42 -31.57 -1.88
CA HIS A 45 8.76 -30.79 -3.08
C HIS A 45 9.99 -29.90 -2.84
N ASP A 46 11.13 -30.54 -2.57
CA ASP A 46 12.40 -29.95 -2.11
C ASP A 46 13.06 -28.94 -3.08
N SER A 47 12.40 -28.47 -4.15
CA SER A 47 13.00 -27.53 -5.10
C SER A 47 12.04 -26.72 -5.99
N GLU A 48 10.74 -26.74 -5.75
CA GLU A 48 9.81 -26.12 -6.69
C GLU A 48 8.93 -25.03 -6.03
N GLU A 49 9.56 -23.90 -5.73
CA GLU A 49 8.86 -22.72 -5.23
C GLU A 49 8.02 -22.05 -6.35
N ILE A 50 6.78 -21.72 -6.02
CA ILE A 50 5.95 -20.88 -6.90
C ILE A 50 6.57 -19.49 -6.93
N ALA A 51 7.15 -19.09 -8.05
CA ALA A 51 7.72 -17.76 -8.18
C ALA A 51 6.60 -16.72 -8.36
N VAL A 52 6.49 -15.83 -7.38
CA VAL A 52 5.59 -14.67 -7.46
C VAL A 52 6.38 -13.50 -8.01
N LYS A 53 6.07 -13.09 -9.24
CA LYS A 53 6.61 -11.87 -9.81
C LYS A 53 5.66 -10.71 -9.54
N SER A 54 6.07 -9.81 -8.66
CA SER A 54 5.33 -8.60 -8.39
C SER A 54 5.59 -7.56 -9.48
N ASN A 55 4.52 -6.99 -10.02
CA ASN A 55 4.59 -5.88 -10.95
C ASN A 55 4.26 -4.58 -10.23
N THR A 56 4.82 -3.47 -10.71
CA THR A 56 4.49 -2.15 -10.19
C THR A 56 3.07 -1.78 -10.57
N GLY A 57 2.25 -1.47 -9.58
CA GLY A 57 0.93 -0.91 -9.72
C GLY A 57 0.93 0.60 -9.52
N PHE A 58 -0.24 1.22 -9.63
CA PHE A 58 -0.42 2.63 -9.32
C PHE A 58 -1.55 2.83 -8.31
N ASN A 59 -1.51 3.95 -7.62
CA ASN A 59 -2.55 4.34 -6.68
C ASN A 59 -2.91 5.81 -6.85
N VAL A 60 -4.17 6.12 -6.57
CA VAL A 60 -4.73 7.46 -6.64
C VAL A 60 -5.81 7.62 -5.57
N GLY A 61 -5.86 8.77 -4.96
CA GLY A 61 -6.88 9.04 -3.95
C GLY A 61 -6.87 10.46 -3.41
N LEU A 62 -7.64 10.64 -2.35
CA LEU A 62 -7.78 11.91 -1.66
C LEU A 62 -6.97 11.91 -0.37
N VAL A 63 -6.58 13.08 0.06
CA VAL A 63 -5.91 13.31 1.35
C VAL A 63 -6.75 14.29 2.15
N GLY A 64 -7.20 13.89 3.32
CA GLY A 64 -7.71 14.76 4.35
C GLY A 64 -6.72 14.81 5.51
N ASN A 65 -6.30 15.97 5.95
CA ASN A 65 -5.37 16.17 7.04
C ASN A 65 -5.96 17.08 8.07
N LEU A 66 -6.16 16.59 9.29
CA LEU A 66 -6.67 17.32 10.44
C LEU A 66 -5.53 17.58 11.42
N ARG A 67 -5.24 18.85 11.68
CA ARG A 67 -4.23 19.24 12.64
C ARG A 67 -4.71 19.00 14.06
N LEU A 68 -4.00 18.17 14.81
CA LEU A 68 -4.26 17.91 16.23
C LEU A 68 -3.37 18.78 17.13
N SER A 69 -2.12 18.99 16.72
CA SER A 69 -1.16 19.84 17.43
C SER A 69 -0.14 20.45 16.47
N GLU A 70 0.87 21.15 17.00
CA GLU A 70 1.93 21.75 16.18
C GLU A 70 2.76 20.69 15.43
N TYR A 71 2.89 19.47 15.99
CA TYR A 71 3.72 18.41 15.46
C TYR A 71 2.92 17.19 15.01
N LEU A 72 1.63 17.13 15.33
CA LEU A 72 0.80 15.95 15.13
C LEU A 72 -0.44 16.28 14.32
N ASP A 73 -0.60 15.59 13.20
CA ASP A 73 -1.79 15.63 12.36
C ASP A 73 -2.42 14.24 12.26
N LEU A 74 -3.75 14.19 12.21
CA LEU A 74 -4.50 13.00 11.81
C LEU A 74 -4.75 13.08 10.31
N ARG A 75 -4.34 12.03 9.59
CA ARG A 75 -4.42 11.96 8.13
C ARG A 75 -5.28 10.80 7.68
N PHE A 76 -6.23 11.06 6.80
CA PHE A 76 -7.08 10.05 6.17
C PHE A 76 -6.89 10.11 4.65
N GLU A 77 -6.54 8.97 4.03
CA GLU A 77 -6.15 8.89 2.62
C GLU A 77 -6.92 7.83 1.84
N PRO A 78 -8.25 7.95 1.69
CA PRO A 78 -9.00 6.97 0.91
C PRO A 78 -8.55 6.99 -0.55
N GLY A 79 -8.31 5.80 -1.12
CA GLY A 79 -7.83 5.69 -2.48
C GLY A 79 -8.00 4.33 -3.13
N LEU A 80 -7.84 4.33 -4.44
CA LEU A 80 -7.82 3.16 -5.30
C LEU A 80 -6.38 2.72 -5.53
N TYR A 81 -6.14 1.44 -5.34
CA TYR A 81 -4.85 0.78 -5.52
C TYR A 81 -5.01 -0.32 -6.55
N TYR A 82 -4.34 -0.15 -7.67
CA TYR A 82 -4.32 -1.12 -8.75
C TYR A 82 -2.99 -1.82 -8.81
N GLY A 83 -3.01 -3.16 -8.83
CA GLY A 83 -1.80 -3.97 -8.95
C GLY A 83 -2.02 -5.15 -9.90
N LYS A 84 -0.95 -5.53 -10.61
CA LYS A 84 -0.88 -6.76 -11.40
C LYS A 84 0.13 -7.69 -10.74
N ARG A 85 -0.19 -8.97 -10.73
CA ARG A 85 0.70 -10.01 -10.24
C ARG A 85 0.73 -11.16 -11.24
N GLU A 86 1.90 -11.74 -11.44
CA GLU A 86 2.09 -12.91 -12.29
C GLU A 86 2.50 -14.07 -11.41
N LEU A 87 1.67 -15.11 -11.40
CA LEU A 87 1.96 -16.38 -10.72
C LEU A 87 2.55 -17.34 -11.74
N PHE A 88 3.76 -17.80 -11.51
CA PHE A 88 4.41 -18.77 -12.37
C PHE A 88 4.35 -20.17 -11.71
N TYR A 89 3.75 -21.13 -12.42
CA TYR A 89 3.62 -22.53 -12.01
C TYR A 89 4.62 -23.39 -12.76
N PRO A 90 5.74 -23.81 -12.15
CA PRO A 90 6.75 -24.64 -12.82
C PRO A 90 6.26 -26.08 -13.13
N HIS A 91 5.30 -26.62 -12.36
CA HIS A 91 4.86 -28.01 -12.44
C HIS A 91 4.01 -28.40 -13.65
N LEU A 92 3.53 -27.48 -14.44
CA LEU A 92 2.79 -27.80 -15.66
C LEU A 92 3.74 -28.22 -16.79
N ALA A 93 4.50 -29.29 -16.56
CA ALA A 93 5.37 -29.91 -17.55
C ALA A 93 4.51 -30.45 -18.71
N GLY A 94 4.72 -29.91 -19.91
CA GLY A 94 4.00 -30.33 -21.14
C GLY A 94 2.96 -29.35 -21.67
N SER A 95 2.66 -28.28 -20.94
CA SER A 95 1.75 -27.23 -21.41
C SER A 95 2.51 -26.06 -22.06
N SER A 96 1.88 -25.37 -23.00
CA SER A 96 2.43 -24.17 -23.63
C SER A 96 2.80 -23.13 -22.56
N ASN A 97 3.86 -22.32 -22.81
CA ASN A 97 4.33 -21.29 -21.88
C ASN A 97 3.23 -20.31 -21.43
N ALA A 98 2.19 -20.14 -22.25
CA ALA A 98 1.00 -19.34 -21.93
C ALA A 98 0.17 -19.90 -20.76
N ASN A 99 0.20 -21.21 -20.51
CA ASN A 99 -0.55 -21.86 -19.43
C ASN A 99 0.22 -21.90 -18.09
N LYS A 100 1.53 -21.56 -18.10
CA LYS A 100 2.39 -21.55 -16.90
C LYS A 100 2.32 -20.23 -16.15
N THR A 101 1.82 -19.17 -16.75
CA THR A 101 1.76 -17.84 -16.16
C THR A 101 0.31 -17.39 -16.03
N LYS A 102 -0.15 -17.21 -14.79
CA LYS A 102 -1.48 -16.66 -14.51
C LYS A 102 -1.35 -15.20 -14.05
N VAL A 103 -1.94 -14.29 -14.82
CA VAL A 103 -1.98 -12.87 -14.48
C VAL A 103 -3.19 -12.63 -13.58
N VAL A 104 -2.96 -12.14 -12.36
CA VAL A 104 -3.99 -11.74 -11.41
C VAL A 104 -3.99 -10.22 -11.29
N ASN A 105 -5.05 -9.60 -11.77
CA ASN A 105 -5.30 -8.18 -11.56
C ASN A 105 -6.02 -8.02 -10.22
N SER A 106 -5.52 -7.16 -9.37
CA SER A 106 -6.13 -6.87 -8.07
C SER A 106 -6.40 -5.38 -7.96
N THR A 107 -7.63 -5.05 -7.64
CA THR A 107 -8.05 -3.67 -7.37
C THR A 107 -8.53 -3.59 -5.93
N TYR A 108 -7.91 -2.72 -5.17
CA TYR A 108 -8.25 -2.50 -3.76
C TYR A 108 -8.72 -1.06 -3.57
N ILE A 109 -9.71 -0.87 -2.71
CA ILE A 109 -9.98 0.42 -2.09
C ILE A 109 -9.34 0.36 -0.71
N GLN A 110 -8.48 1.30 -0.40
CA GLN A 110 -7.87 1.40 0.94
C GLN A 110 -8.36 2.64 1.66
N PHE A 111 -8.51 2.50 2.98
CA PHE A 111 -8.95 3.53 3.91
C PHE A 111 -7.91 3.71 5.02
N PRO A 112 -6.73 4.29 4.72
CA PRO A 112 -5.71 4.53 5.72
C PRO A 112 -6.12 5.64 6.68
N LEU A 113 -5.96 5.39 7.99
CA LEU A 113 -6.04 6.38 9.05
C LEU A 113 -4.68 6.45 9.72
N LEU A 114 -3.97 7.55 9.49
CA LEU A 114 -2.57 7.72 9.83
C LEU A 114 -2.38 8.87 10.80
N LEU A 115 -1.47 8.71 11.74
CA LEU A 115 -0.89 9.79 12.52
C LEU A 115 0.36 10.27 11.79
N LYS A 116 0.38 11.56 11.46
CA LYS A 116 1.51 12.23 10.84
C LYS A 116 2.26 13.03 11.90
N PHE A 117 3.48 12.63 12.19
CA PHE A 117 4.37 13.31 13.12
C PHE A 117 5.38 14.14 12.34
N SER A 118 5.27 15.45 12.42
CA SER A 118 6.06 16.39 11.64
C SER A 118 7.12 17.06 12.49
N ALA A 119 8.36 17.13 12.00
CA ALA A 119 9.43 17.87 12.63
C ALA A 119 9.23 19.39 12.51
N LEU A 120 10.11 20.15 13.11
CA LEU A 120 10.15 21.60 12.92
C LEU A 120 10.42 21.94 11.44
N ARG A 121 9.68 22.89 10.95
CA ARG A 121 9.83 23.39 9.59
C ARG A 121 11.12 24.21 9.49
N THR A 122 12.03 23.79 8.62
CA THR A 122 13.26 24.51 8.29
C THR A 122 13.13 25.12 6.90
N GLY A 123 12.93 26.42 6.83
CA GLY A 123 12.66 27.10 5.56
C GLY A 123 11.37 26.62 4.89
N ASN A 124 11.52 25.97 3.74
CA ASN A 124 10.41 25.42 2.95
C ASN A 124 10.36 23.89 2.95
N ILE A 125 11.02 23.25 3.92
CA ILE A 125 11.09 21.80 4.06
C ILE A 125 10.65 21.41 5.47
N ARG A 126 9.82 20.36 5.58
CA ARG A 126 9.36 19.81 6.85
C ARG A 126 9.33 18.27 6.76
N PRO A 127 10.30 17.57 7.35
CA PRO A 127 10.29 16.11 7.43
C PRO A 127 9.13 15.62 8.31
N TYR A 128 8.60 14.45 7.99
CA TYR A 128 7.56 13.82 8.80
C TYR A 128 7.65 12.29 8.78
N LEU A 129 7.10 11.68 9.82
CA LEU A 129 6.83 10.25 9.93
C LEU A 129 5.33 9.99 9.85
N LEU A 130 4.96 8.84 9.33
CA LEU A 130 3.60 8.34 9.28
C LEU A 130 3.53 7.00 10.00
N ALA A 131 2.51 6.83 10.81
CA ALA A 131 2.19 5.54 11.43
C ALA A 131 0.68 5.43 11.59
N GLY A 132 0.12 4.26 11.32
CA GLY A 132 -1.31 4.07 11.50
C GLY A 132 -1.79 2.72 11.01
N VAL A 133 -3.10 2.65 10.76
CA VAL A 133 -3.79 1.45 10.33
C VAL A 133 -4.59 1.73 9.06
N SER A 134 -4.80 0.70 8.26
CA SER A 134 -5.67 0.80 7.09
C SER A 134 -6.53 -0.43 6.94
N GLU A 135 -7.73 -0.23 6.45
CA GLU A 135 -8.57 -1.29 5.92
C GLU A 135 -8.53 -1.29 4.41
N SER A 136 -8.43 -2.49 3.84
CA SER A 136 -8.40 -2.70 2.39
C SER A 136 -9.60 -3.52 1.98
N LEU A 137 -10.37 -3.00 1.04
CA LEU A 137 -11.48 -3.70 0.39
C LEU A 137 -11.01 -4.23 -0.97
N ASN A 138 -10.96 -5.53 -1.10
CA ASN A 138 -10.62 -6.20 -2.36
C ASN A 138 -11.84 -6.27 -3.29
N LEU A 139 -11.84 -5.48 -4.36
CA LEU A 139 -12.92 -5.48 -5.35
C LEU A 139 -12.88 -6.71 -6.29
N SER A 140 -11.76 -7.41 -6.32
CA SER A 140 -11.56 -8.63 -7.12
C SER A 140 -11.71 -9.90 -6.29
N SER A 141 -12.29 -9.81 -5.09
CA SER A 141 -12.49 -10.92 -4.18
C SER A 141 -13.51 -11.93 -4.74
N ASN A 142 -13.20 -13.22 -4.58
CA ASN A 142 -14.11 -14.35 -4.86
C ASN A 142 -14.54 -15.05 -3.56
N GLU A 143 -14.65 -14.32 -2.45
CA GLU A 143 -14.97 -14.88 -1.13
C GLU A 143 -16.28 -15.66 -1.13
N ASP A 144 -17.29 -15.17 -1.85
CA ASP A 144 -18.65 -15.76 -1.92
C ASP A 144 -18.77 -16.89 -2.96
N SER A 145 -17.70 -17.25 -3.65
CA SER A 145 -17.72 -18.33 -4.63
C SER A 145 -17.86 -19.68 -3.93
N LYS A 146 -18.87 -20.47 -4.33
CA LYS A 146 -19.15 -21.82 -3.79
C LYS A 146 -18.18 -22.88 -4.33
N ASP A 147 -17.39 -22.54 -5.36
CA ASP A 147 -16.41 -23.45 -5.92
C ASP A 147 -15.14 -23.41 -5.09
N ASP A 148 -14.76 -24.55 -4.54
CA ASP A 148 -13.46 -24.76 -3.90
C ASP A 148 -12.33 -24.40 -4.88
N ASN A 149 -11.11 -24.15 -4.36
CA ASN A 149 -9.90 -23.80 -5.14
C ASN A 149 -9.56 -24.74 -6.31
N TYR A 150 -10.36 -25.79 -6.52
CA TYR A 150 -10.22 -26.79 -7.57
C TYR A 150 -10.20 -26.22 -9.00
N GLY A 151 -10.79 -25.03 -9.21
CA GLY A 151 -10.79 -24.33 -10.49
C GLY A 151 -9.62 -23.35 -10.70
N GLY A 152 -8.58 -23.40 -9.85
CA GLY A 152 -7.44 -22.47 -9.92
C GLY A 152 -7.80 -21.02 -9.63
N LYS A 153 -8.89 -20.77 -8.91
CA LYS A 153 -9.29 -19.47 -8.40
C LYS A 153 -9.06 -19.46 -6.89
N PHE A 154 -8.11 -18.65 -6.44
CA PHE A 154 -7.87 -18.46 -5.01
C PHE A 154 -8.98 -17.60 -4.40
N ARG A 155 -9.57 -18.07 -3.30
CA ARG A 155 -10.50 -17.28 -2.50
C ARG A 155 -9.71 -16.34 -1.62
N MET A 156 -9.94 -15.05 -1.79
CA MET A 156 -9.30 -14.00 -1.00
C MET A 156 -10.35 -13.29 -0.15
N LYS A 157 -9.98 -12.94 1.07
CA LYS A 157 -10.85 -12.13 1.94
C LYS A 157 -11.20 -10.82 1.26
N LYS A 158 -12.45 -10.38 1.46
CA LYS A 158 -12.95 -9.12 0.94
C LYS A 158 -12.37 -7.92 1.71
N TRP A 159 -12.25 -8.06 3.03
CA TRP A 159 -11.69 -7.05 3.91
C TRP A 159 -10.42 -7.54 4.58
N THR A 160 -9.41 -6.70 4.62
CA THR A 160 -8.14 -6.98 5.28
C THR A 160 -7.66 -5.75 6.04
N ALA A 161 -7.18 -5.98 7.27
CA ALA A 161 -6.61 -4.95 8.12
C ALA A 161 -5.08 -4.94 8.00
N ASN A 162 -4.51 -3.74 7.92
CA ASN A 162 -3.07 -3.54 7.80
C ASN A 162 -2.60 -2.47 8.77
N TYR A 163 -1.31 -2.49 9.11
CA TYR A 163 -0.64 -1.34 9.71
C TYR A 163 0.33 -0.73 8.71
N GLU A 164 0.52 0.57 8.84
CA GLU A 164 1.34 1.33 7.91
C GLU A 164 2.38 2.15 8.66
N LEU A 165 3.59 2.15 8.12
CA LEU A 165 4.69 2.98 8.57
C LEU A 165 5.31 3.68 7.37
N GLY A 166 5.64 4.94 7.52
CA GLY A 166 6.21 5.71 6.43
C GLY A 166 6.99 6.93 6.90
N LEU A 167 7.69 7.50 5.94
CA LEU A 167 8.42 8.74 6.11
C LEU A 167 8.29 9.58 4.85
N GLY A 168 8.34 10.90 5.02
CA GLY A 168 8.20 11.83 3.91
C GLY A 168 8.71 13.22 4.23
N LEU A 169 8.59 14.07 3.24
CA LEU A 169 9.01 15.46 3.29
C LEU A 169 7.86 16.35 2.79
N ASP A 170 7.50 17.38 3.54
CA ASP A 170 6.64 18.44 3.06
C ASP A 170 7.49 19.53 2.42
N LEU A 171 7.28 19.81 1.16
CA LEU A 171 7.92 20.87 0.39
C LEU A 171 6.91 21.99 0.11
N TYR A 172 7.19 23.20 0.59
CA TYR A 172 6.30 24.34 0.49
C TYR A 172 6.70 25.23 -0.69
N PHE A 173 5.94 25.13 -1.77
CA PHE A 173 6.06 26.03 -2.92
C PHE A 173 5.12 27.25 -2.74
N GLU A 174 5.25 28.25 -3.59
CA GLU A 174 4.41 29.43 -3.51
C GLU A 174 2.91 29.13 -3.62
N HIS A 175 2.54 28.23 -4.55
CA HIS A 175 1.14 27.96 -4.90
C HIS A 175 0.62 26.64 -4.32
N PHE A 176 1.47 25.65 -4.08
CA PHE A 176 1.07 24.34 -3.59
C PHE A 176 2.08 23.75 -2.59
N LYS A 177 1.65 22.73 -1.89
CA LYS A 177 2.49 21.91 -1.02
C LYS A 177 2.64 20.55 -1.68
N PHE A 178 3.88 20.11 -1.85
CA PHE A 178 4.20 18.79 -2.37
C PHE A 178 4.78 17.92 -1.25
N SER A 179 4.22 16.72 -1.10
CA SER A 179 4.52 15.85 0.05
C SER A 179 4.93 14.45 -0.41
N PRO A 180 6.14 14.28 -0.98
CA PRO A 180 6.63 12.95 -1.32
C PRO A 180 6.81 12.08 -0.08
N SER A 181 6.42 10.81 -0.18
CA SER A 181 6.55 9.85 0.92
C SER A 181 6.82 8.44 0.41
N ILE A 182 7.49 7.67 1.25
CA ILE A 182 7.68 6.23 1.09
C ILE A 182 6.97 5.56 2.26
N ARG A 183 6.19 4.51 1.97
CA ARG A 183 5.34 3.85 2.95
C ARG A 183 5.44 2.33 2.81
N GLY A 184 5.60 1.64 3.94
CA GLY A 184 5.43 0.21 4.07
C GLY A 184 4.04 -0.10 4.61
N VAL A 185 3.35 -1.03 3.96
CA VAL A 185 2.03 -1.54 4.36
C VAL A 185 2.20 -3.01 4.71
N PHE A 186 1.78 -3.40 5.91
CA PHE A 186 1.97 -4.73 6.45
C PHE A 186 0.63 -5.31 6.88
N GLY A 187 0.26 -6.47 6.33
CA GLY A 187 -0.97 -7.16 6.68
C GLY A 187 -0.95 -7.67 8.12
N LEU A 188 -2.05 -7.48 8.84
CA LEU A 188 -2.28 -8.03 10.18
C LEU A 188 -2.87 -9.44 10.11
N GLU A 189 -3.48 -9.80 9.00
CA GLU A 189 -4.19 -11.06 8.79
C GLU A 189 -3.76 -11.73 7.48
N ASP A 190 -3.94 -13.08 7.43
CA ASP A 190 -3.80 -13.83 6.20
C ASP A 190 -4.92 -13.47 5.22
N GLU A 191 -4.56 -13.03 4.01
CA GLU A 191 -5.52 -12.70 2.94
C GLU A 191 -6.15 -13.95 2.30
N LEU A 192 -5.48 -15.11 2.39
CA LEU A 192 -5.92 -16.35 1.77
C LEU A 192 -6.87 -17.12 2.70
N ILE A 193 -8.00 -17.54 2.15
CA ILE A 193 -8.95 -18.45 2.83
C ILE A 193 -8.45 -19.88 2.59
N ARG A 194 -8.11 -20.59 3.67
CA ARG A 194 -7.71 -22.02 3.60
C ARG A 194 -8.91 -22.88 3.28
N ASP A 195 -8.73 -23.87 2.39
CA ASP A 195 -9.76 -24.86 2.10
C ASP A 195 -10.01 -25.77 3.31
N ARG A 196 -11.27 -26.09 3.53
CA ARG A 196 -11.69 -26.96 4.64
C ARG A 196 -11.63 -28.45 4.33
N ASN A 197 -11.36 -28.82 3.08
CA ASN A 197 -11.32 -30.18 2.62
C ASN A 197 -9.86 -30.64 2.50
N SER A 198 -9.35 -31.18 3.58
CA SER A 198 -8.14 -32.03 3.60
C SER A 198 -8.48 -33.38 4.21
#